data_13dd989b239cb80764b5c4d35bd56d00
#
_entry.id   13dd989b239cb80764b5c4d35bd56d00
#
_cell.length_a   1.000
_cell.length_b   1.000
_cell.length_c   1.000
_cell.angle_alpha   90.00
_cell.angle_beta   90.00
_cell.angle_gamma   90.00
#
_symmetry.space_group_name_H-M   'P 1'
#
loop_
_entity.id
_entity.type
_entity.pdbx_description
1 polymer ?
#
loop_
_entity_poly.entity_id
_entity_poly.type
_entity_poly.pdbx_seq_one_letter_code
_entity_poly.pdbx_strand_id
1 'polypeptide(L)'
;MSELQRKGQSWSIKPVSQNSFVINTLKKLSLALGLDFYKRANKFLHSSRVEALSLADSTLFTDINSENLESRNIDDILLLQSAINQKLQIRLNYAGKFRTINPLKIALFGGFWYLVCEEDGFVKTFYLKELENIELLNTHCKLCIDVSKVLSNANSVWFSNAEFFSVKLLINSQISKYFIRKPLKTQRIIEKCKDGSLIIEIYANDKMQVKPIIYEYLPHITLLEPLWLANDIKQELQSYMEKLET
;
A
#
# COMPACT_ATOMS: atom_id res chain seq x y z
N MET A 1 -21.08 -23.79 7.90
CA MET A 1 -22.15 -24.33 8.71
C MET A 1 -21.91 -23.92 10.16
N SER A 2 -22.80 -23.10 10.73
CA SER A 2 -22.73 -22.72 12.14
C SER A 2 -23.25 -23.90 12.98
N GLU A 3 -22.43 -24.46 13.86
CA GLU A 3 -22.84 -25.51 14.80
C GLU A 3 -23.60 -24.86 15.95
N LEU A 4 -24.86 -25.27 16.11
CA LEU A 4 -25.69 -24.93 17.27
C LEU A 4 -25.32 -25.81 18.46
N GLN A 5 -25.08 -25.20 19.61
CA GLN A 5 -24.82 -25.91 20.88
C GLN A 5 -25.93 -25.62 21.86
N ARG A 6 -26.49 -26.70 22.46
CA ARG A 6 -27.52 -26.59 23.47
C ARG A 6 -26.89 -26.34 24.85
N LYS A 7 -27.29 -25.26 25.52
CA LYS A 7 -26.89 -24.96 26.90
C LYS A 7 -28.16 -24.86 27.76
N GLY A 8 -28.49 -25.93 28.47
CA GLY A 8 -29.72 -26.01 29.26
C GLY A 8 -30.97 -25.95 28.36
N GLN A 9 -31.94 -25.06 28.67
CA GLN A 9 -33.15 -24.83 27.87
C GLN A 9 -32.98 -23.82 26.73
N SER A 10 -31.81 -23.23 26.55
CA SER A 10 -31.53 -22.25 25.48
C SER A 10 -30.53 -22.79 24.46
N TRP A 11 -30.71 -22.38 23.21
CA TRP A 11 -29.76 -22.64 22.12
C TRP A 11 -28.84 -21.46 21.97
N SER A 12 -27.53 -21.69 21.91
CA SER A 12 -26.55 -20.68 21.55
C SER A 12 -25.75 -21.12 20.33
N ILE A 13 -25.40 -20.17 19.50
CA ILE A 13 -24.46 -20.41 18.39
C ILE A 13 -23.08 -20.55 19.05
N LYS A 14 -22.38 -21.67 18.81
CA LYS A 14 -20.96 -21.77 19.18
C LYS A 14 -20.24 -20.54 18.64
N PRO A 15 -19.48 -19.81 19.46
CA PRO A 15 -18.60 -18.78 18.92
C PRO A 15 -17.69 -19.48 17.90
N VAL A 16 -17.75 -19.04 16.64
CA VAL A 16 -16.83 -19.48 15.60
C VAL A 16 -15.45 -19.38 16.22
N SER A 17 -14.69 -20.47 16.25
CA SER A 17 -13.32 -20.49 16.73
C SER A 17 -12.64 -19.30 16.08
N GLN A 18 -12.16 -18.34 16.89
CA GLN A 18 -11.65 -17.06 16.41
C GLN A 18 -10.44 -17.36 15.53
N ASN A 19 -10.70 -17.58 14.25
CA ASN A 19 -9.66 -17.82 13.29
C ASN A 19 -8.83 -16.54 13.26
N SER A 20 -7.62 -16.58 13.82
CA SER A 20 -6.72 -15.42 13.94
C SER A 20 -6.52 -14.73 12.60
N PHE A 21 -6.63 -15.49 11.50
CA PHE A 21 -6.57 -14.98 10.13
C PHE A 21 -7.76 -14.07 9.81
N VAL A 22 -9.00 -14.46 10.14
CA VAL A 22 -10.22 -13.66 9.88
C VAL A 22 -10.16 -12.37 10.69
N ILE A 23 -9.78 -12.45 11.97
CA ILE A 23 -9.65 -11.26 12.84
C ILE A 23 -8.55 -10.32 12.33
N ASN A 24 -7.40 -10.85 11.94
CA ASN A 24 -6.32 -10.04 11.39
C ASN A 24 -6.67 -9.42 10.04
N THR A 25 -7.40 -10.13 9.19
CA THR A 25 -7.90 -9.61 7.92
C THR A 25 -8.93 -8.52 8.14
N LEU A 26 -9.90 -8.72 9.05
CA LEU A 26 -10.88 -7.71 9.42
C LEU A 26 -10.23 -6.48 10.07
N LYS A 27 -9.20 -6.66 10.92
CA LYS A 27 -8.42 -5.54 11.46
C LYS A 27 -7.70 -4.75 10.38
N LYS A 28 -7.06 -5.43 9.43
CA LYS A 28 -6.39 -4.77 8.30
C LYS A 28 -7.40 -4.03 7.42
N LEU A 29 -8.53 -4.65 7.12
CA LEU A 29 -9.62 -4.02 6.37
C LEU A 29 -10.25 -2.85 7.14
N SER A 30 -10.45 -2.96 8.45
CA SER A 30 -11.04 -1.89 9.26
C SER A 30 -10.11 -0.69 9.39
N LEU A 31 -8.80 -0.90 9.52
CA LEU A 31 -7.81 0.16 9.49
C LEU A 31 -7.75 0.84 8.11
N ALA A 32 -7.99 0.08 7.06
CA ALA A 32 -7.93 0.54 5.69
C ALA A 32 -9.24 1.20 5.20
N LEU A 33 -10.40 0.76 5.69
CA LEU A 33 -11.74 1.23 5.29
C LEU A 33 -12.31 2.30 6.21
N GLY A 34 -11.57 2.70 7.24
CA GLY A 34 -11.97 3.73 8.20
C GLY A 34 -12.86 3.25 9.35
N LEU A 35 -13.02 4.11 10.36
CA LEU A 35 -13.73 3.85 11.62
C LEU A 35 -15.18 3.40 11.45
N ASP A 36 -15.89 3.83 10.42
CA ASP A 36 -17.30 3.47 10.22
C ASP A 36 -17.48 2.03 9.74
N PHE A 37 -16.56 1.51 8.94
CA PHE A 37 -16.55 0.07 8.60
C PHE A 37 -16.23 -0.77 9.85
N TYR A 38 -15.27 -0.30 10.66
CA TYR A 38 -14.93 -0.95 11.93
C TYR A 38 -16.13 -0.99 12.88
N LYS A 39 -16.88 0.09 13.03
CA LYS A 39 -18.11 0.16 13.83
C LYS A 39 -19.20 -0.80 13.32
N ARG A 40 -19.36 -0.94 12.00
CA ARG A 40 -20.33 -1.86 11.40
C ARG A 40 -19.89 -3.33 11.53
N ALA A 41 -18.62 -3.63 11.29
CA ALA A 41 -18.06 -4.96 11.46
C ALA A 41 -18.11 -5.42 12.94
N ASN A 42 -17.92 -4.49 13.87
CA ASN A 42 -18.01 -4.76 15.30
C ASN A 42 -19.42 -5.06 15.83
N LYS A 43 -20.46 -4.60 15.16
CA LYS A 43 -21.83 -5.02 15.45
C LYS A 43 -22.03 -6.53 15.29
N PHE A 44 -21.17 -7.16 14.47
CA PHE A 44 -21.12 -8.61 14.27
C PHE A 44 -20.13 -9.35 15.18
N LEU A 45 -19.17 -8.65 15.78
CA LEU A 45 -18.05 -9.24 16.54
C LEU A 45 -18.20 -9.08 18.06
N HIS A 46 -19.41 -8.96 18.58
CA HIS A 46 -19.70 -8.86 20.03
C HIS A 46 -18.50 -9.22 20.93
N SER A 47 -17.71 -8.25 21.34
CA SER A 47 -16.74 -8.45 22.39
C SER A 47 -16.44 -7.17 23.15
N SER A 48 -16.29 -7.31 24.47
CA SER A 48 -15.88 -6.32 25.46
C SER A 48 -14.57 -5.55 25.14
N ARG A 49 -13.85 -5.90 24.08
CA ARG A 49 -12.68 -5.17 23.58
C ARG A 49 -13.04 -3.91 22.77
N VAL A 50 -14.27 -3.79 22.30
CA VAL A 50 -14.74 -2.63 21.52
C VAL A 50 -14.92 -1.41 22.42
N GLU A 51 -15.39 -1.61 23.64
CA GLU A 51 -15.53 -0.53 24.62
C GLU A 51 -14.17 0.07 25.02
N ALA A 52 -13.16 -0.78 25.18
CA ALA A 52 -11.80 -0.31 25.46
C ALA A 52 -11.19 0.53 24.33
N LEU A 53 -11.52 0.23 23.08
CA LEU A 53 -11.06 1.00 21.91
C LEU A 53 -11.85 2.30 21.72
N SER A 54 -13.15 2.34 22.09
CA SER A 54 -13.93 3.58 22.04
C SER A 54 -13.50 4.58 23.13
N LEU A 55 -13.02 4.11 24.27
CA LEU A 55 -12.43 4.93 25.33
C LEU A 55 -11.03 5.44 24.94
N ALA A 56 -10.28 4.70 24.12
CA ALA A 56 -8.98 5.13 23.60
C ALA A 56 -9.11 6.23 22.53
N ASP A 57 -10.24 6.32 21.85
CA ASP A 57 -10.49 7.29 20.76
C ASP A 57 -10.46 8.77 21.23
N SER A 58 -10.71 9.01 22.53
CA SER A 58 -10.66 10.35 23.11
C SER A 58 -9.25 10.81 23.50
N THR A 59 -8.29 9.90 23.56
CA THR A 59 -6.93 10.16 24.03
C THR A 59 -5.84 9.88 23.01
N LEU A 60 -6.18 9.19 21.91
CA LEU A 60 -5.24 8.80 20.86
C LEU A 60 -5.54 9.55 19.56
N PHE A 61 -4.59 10.36 19.14
CA PHE A 61 -4.57 10.91 17.79
C PHE A 61 -3.77 9.99 16.87
N THR A 62 -4.38 9.53 15.79
CA THR A 62 -3.70 8.76 14.74
C THR A 62 -3.87 9.47 13.40
N ASP A 63 -2.75 9.76 12.77
CA ASP A 63 -2.69 10.33 11.42
C ASP A 63 -2.62 9.21 10.37
N ILE A 64 -3.52 8.24 10.47
CA ILE A 64 -3.68 7.21 9.44
C ILE A 64 -4.83 7.66 8.53
N ASN A 65 -4.52 8.59 7.63
CA ASN A 65 -5.46 9.02 6.61
C ASN A 65 -5.51 7.97 5.49
N SER A 66 -6.56 7.17 5.47
CA SER A 66 -6.94 6.39 4.30
C SER A 66 -8.20 6.99 3.69
N GLU A 67 -8.28 6.97 2.37
CA GLU A 67 -9.49 7.41 1.69
C GLU A 67 -10.71 6.57 2.08
N ASN A 68 -11.86 7.22 2.18
CA ASN A 68 -13.13 6.53 2.39
C ASN A 68 -13.58 5.89 1.07
N LEU A 69 -13.97 4.61 1.16
CA LEU A 69 -14.57 3.89 0.04
C LEU A 69 -16.10 3.97 0.14
N GLU A 70 -16.74 4.30 -0.97
CA GLU A 70 -18.19 4.27 -1.13
C GLU A 70 -18.69 2.83 -1.36
N SER A 71 -20.01 2.63 -1.29
CA SER A 71 -20.60 1.31 -1.50
C SER A 71 -20.22 0.70 -2.85
N ARG A 72 -20.21 1.49 -3.93
CA ARG A 72 -19.75 1.08 -5.27
C ARG A 72 -18.34 0.51 -5.23
N ASN A 73 -17.43 1.19 -4.56
CA ASN A 73 -16.03 0.72 -4.49
C ASN A 73 -15.90 -0.61 -3.72
N ILE A 74 -16.80 -0.87 -2.78
CA ILE A 74 -16.84 -2.16 -2.05
C ILE A 74 -17.26 -3.28 -2.98
N ASP A 75 -18.27 -3.07 -3.83
CA ASP A 75 -18.71 -4.03 -4.83
C ASP A 75 -17.62 -4.32 -5.84
N ASP A 76 -16.93 -3.28 -6.33
CA ASP A 76 -15.77 -3.40 -7.21
C ASP A 76 -14.64 -4.22 -6.56
N ILE A 77 -14.34 -3.98 -5.27
CA ILE A 77 -13.35 -4.76 -4.51
C ILE A 77 -13.73 -6.23 -4.44
N LEU A 78 -15.00 -6.55 -4.17
CA LEU A 78 -15.45 -7.94 -4.09
C LEU A 78 -15.32 -8.64 -5.44
N LEU A 79 -15.67 -7.97 -6.52
CA LEU A 79 -15.52 -8.48 -7.88
C LEU A 79 -14.04 -8.69 -8.24
N LEU A 80 -13.18 -7.72 -7.94
CA LEU A 80 -11.74 -7.82 -8.14
C LEU A 80 -11.11 -8.94 -7.31
N GLN A 81 -11.54 -9.11 -6.04
CA GLN A 81 -11.08 -10.22 -5.20
C GLN A 81 -11.48 -11.58 -5.80
N SER A 82 -12.68 -11.68 -6.34
CA SER A 82 -13.14 -12.88 -7.04
C SER A 82 -12.27 -13.18 -8.25
N ALA A 83 -11.99 -12.18 -9.09
CA ALA A 83 -11.12 -12.30 -10.26
C ALA A 83 -9.70 -12.75 -9.88
N ILE A 84 -9.10 -12.12 -8.85
CA ILE A 84 -7.75 -12.45 -8.36
C ILE A 84 -7.70 -13.90 -7.83
N ASN A 85 -8.67 -14.29 -7.01
CA ASN A 85 -8.71 -15.64 -6.42
C ASN A 85 -8.89 -16.72 -7.46
N GLN A 86 -9.72 -16.47 -8.48
CA GLN A 86 -9.99 -17.41 -9.58
C GLN A 86 -8.96 -17.32 -10.71
N LYS A 87 -8.02 -16.36 -10.61
CA LYS A 87 -7.02 -16.07 -11.66
C LYS A 87 -7.67 -15.81 -13.02
N LEU A 88 -8.71 -15.01 -13.06
CA LEU A 88 -9.43 -14.64 -14.24
C LEU A 88 -9.05 -13.23 -14.68
N GLN A 89 -9.00 -13.03 -16.00
CA GLN A 89 -8.85 -11.71 -16.61
C GLN A 89 -10.09 -10.86 -16.36
N ILE A 90 -9.89 -9.55 -16.34
CA ILE A 90 -10.96 -8.57 -16.30
C ILE A 90 -10.84 -7.60 -17.44
N ARG A 91 -11.97 -7.08 -17.89
CA ARG A 91 -12.06 -5.89 -18.74
C ARG A 91 -12.54 -4.73 -17.89
N LEU A 92 -11.97 -3.55 -18.09
CA LEU A 92 -12.37 -2.33 -17.42
C LEU A 92 -12.08 -1.10 -18.27
N ASN A 93 -12.67 0.04 -17.89
CA ASN A 93 -12.28 1.35 -18.41
C ASN A 93 -11.44 2.07 -17.33
N TYR A 94 -10.30 2.62 -17.75
CA TYR A 94 -9.42 3.44 -16.91
C TYR A 94 -8.87 4.60 -17.72
N ALA A 95 -9.07 5.82 -17.22
CA ALA A 95 -8.69 7.06 -17.91
C ALA A 95 -9.22 7.13 -19.35
N GLY A 96 -10.50 6.74 -19.56
CA GLY A 96 -11.18 6.74 -20.86
C GLY A 96 -10.74 5.67 -21.84
N LYS A 97 -9.94 4.68 -21.40
CA LYS A 97 -9.48 3.57 -22.28
C LYS A 97 -9.98 2.23 -21.74
N PHE A 98 -10.59 1.43 -22.63
CA PHE A 98 -10.88 0.04 -22.33
C PHE A 98 -9.60 -0.79 -22.31
N ARG A 99 -9.46 -1.63 -21.28
CA ARG A 99 -8.30 -2.47 -21.06
C ARG A 99 -8.73 -3.87 -20.68
N THR A 100 -7.97 -4.85 -21.14
CA THR A 100 -8.08 -6.24 -20.67
C THR A 100 -6.79 -6.55 -19.92
N ILE A 101 -6.92 -6.87 -18.63
CA ILE A 101 -5.78 -6.99 -17.71
C ILE A 101 -5.87 -8.25 -16.87
N ASN A 102 -4.73 -8.65 -16.34
CA ASN A 102 -4.60 -9.71 -15.34
C ASN A 102 -4.54 -9.06 -13.94
N PRO A 103 -5.61 -9.10 -13.14
CA PRO A 103 -5.59 -8.53 -11.80
C PRO A 103 -4.71 -9.38 -10.87
N LEU A 104 -3.80 -8.74 -10.13
CA LEU A 104 -2.82 -9.43 -9.30
C LEU A 104 -3.09 -9.22 -7.80
N LYS A 105 -3.34 -7.97 -7.40
CA LYS A 105 -3.53 -7.61 -5.99
C LYS A 105 -4.25 -6.28 -5.82
N ILE A 106 -4.98 -6.13 -4.71
CA ILE A 106 -5.47 -4.83 -4.24
C ILE A 106 -4.50 -4.37 -3.16
N ALA A 107 -3.98 -3.14 -3.26
CA ALA A 107 -2.96 -2.59 -2.39
C ALA A 107 -3.31 -1.18 -1.91
N LEU A 108 -2.93 -0.86 -0.67
CA LEU A 108 -3.05 0.47 -0.09
C LEU A 108 -1.66 1.13 -0.04
N PHE A 109 -1.51 2.26 -0.72
CA PHE A 109 -0.29 3.07 -0.71
C PHE A 109 -0.63 4.52 -0.42
N GLY A 110 0.06 5.12 0.55
CA GLY A 110 -0.12 6.52 0.90
C GLY A 110 -1.56 6.91 1.24
N GLY A 111 -2.37 5.97 1.73
CA GLY A 111 -3.79 6.20 2.05
C GLY A 111 -4.77 5.97 0.89
N PHE A 112 -4.31 5.62 -0.30
CA PHE A 112 -5.12 5.39 -1.49
C PHE A 112 -5.11 3.93 -1.92
N TRP A 113 -6.26 3.46 -2.44
CA TRP A 113 -6.43 2.10 -2.92
C TRP A 113 -6.08 1.97 -4.40
N TYR A 114 -5.33 0.94 -4.71
CA TYR A 114 -4.88 0.64 -6.06
C TYR A 114 -5.12 -0.82 -6.43
N LEU A 115 -5.50 -1.04 -7.67
CA LEU A 115 -5.43 -2.34 -8.31
C LEU A 115 -4.04 -2.50 -8.92
N VAL A 116 -3.29 -3.49 -8.45
CA VAL A 116 -2.06 -3.95 -9.08
C VAL A 116 -2.42 -5.00 -10.10
N CYS A 117 -2.01 -4.82 -11.32
CA CYS A 117 -2.32 -5.71 -12.44
C CYS A 117 -1.12 -5.90 -13.36
N GLU A 118 -1.22 -6.88 -14.22
CA GLU A 118 -0.33 -7.03 -15.37
C GLU A 118 -1.12 -6.71 -16.64
N GLU A 119 -0.53 -5.91 -17.52
CA GLU A 119 -1.02 -5.60 -18.87
C GLU A 119 0.15 -5.63 -19.83
N ASP A 120 0.09 -6.49 -20.83
CA ASP A 120 1.10 -6.66 -21.89
C ASP A 120 2.51 -6.98 -21.36
N GLY A 121 2.61 -7.78 -20.28
CA GLY A 121 3.86 -8.16 -19.64
C GLY A 121 4.40 -7.13 -18.64
N PHE A 122 3.70 -6.00 -18.42
CA PHE A 122 4.11 -4.96 -17.50
C PHE A 122 3.22 -4.92 -16.27
N VAL A 123 3.85 -4.77 -15.09
CA VAL A 123 3.12 -4.49 -13.86
C VAL A 123 2.70 -3.02 -13.86
N LYS A 124 1.41 -2.79 -13.66
CA LYS A 124 0.79 -1.47 -13.59
C LYS A 124 -0.05 -1.32 -12.33
N THR A 125 -0.26 -0.09 -11.94
CA THR A 125 -1.14 0.28 -10.82
C THR A 125 -2.23 1.21 -11.31
N PHE A 126 -3.47 0.87 -11.01
CA PHE A 126 -4.63 1.70 -11.33
C PHE A 126 -5.30 2.15 -10.04
N TYR A 127 -5.60 3.44 -9.94
CA TYR A 127 -6.31 3.98 -8.80
C TYR A 127 -7.73 3.42 -8.74
N LEU A 128 -8.12 2.84 -7.62
CA LEU A 128 -9.35 2.05 -7.52
C LEU A 128 -10.60 2.86 -7.84
N LYS A 129 -10.68 4.11 -7.41
CA LYS A 129 -11.86 4.96 -7.62
C LYS A 129 -12.06 5.41 -9.05
N GLU A 130 -11.03 5.31 -9.87
CA GLU A 130 -11.08 5.64 -11.31
C GLU A 130 -11.38 4.42 -12.20
N LEU A 131 -11.57 3.25 -11.59
CA LEU A 131 -11.98 2.06 -12.34
C LEU A 131 -13.48 2.17 -12.68
N GLU A 132 -13.79 1.88 -13.92
CA GLU A 132 -15.17 1.89 -14.42
C GLU A 132 -15.46 0.62 -15.23
N ASN A 133 -16.74 0.21 -15.23
CA ASN A 133 -17.22 -0.89 -16.06
C ASN A 133 -16.38 -2.17 -15.95
N ILE A 134 -16.15 -2.62 -14.69
CA ILE A 134 -15.36 -3.82 -14.42
C ILE A 134 -16.19 -5.05 -14.80
N GLU A 135 -15.68 -5.84 -15.74
CA GLU A 135 -16.29 -7.08 -16.20
C GLU A 135 -15.33 -8.24 -15.97
N LEU A 136 -15.84 -9.32 -15.38
CA LEU A 136 -15.10 -10.57 -15.24
C LEU A 136 -15.13 -11.36 -16.54
N LEU A 137 -13.97 -11.76 -17.02
CA LEU A 137 -13.86 -12.59 -18.21
C LEU A 137 -13.68 -14.07 -17.85
N ASN A 138 -14.11 -14.98 -18.74
CA ASN A 138 -13.90 -16.43 -18.56
C ASN A 138 -12.51 -16.90 -19.02
N THR A 139 -11.57 -15.97 -19.16
CA THR A 139 -10.20 -16.26 -19.60
C THR A 139 -9.27 -16.26 -18.39
N HIS A 140 -8.48 -17.33 -18.23
CA HIS A 140 -7.51 -17.42 -17.16
C HIS A 140 -6.27 -16.56 -17.42
N CYS A 141 -5.79 -15.92 -16.36
CA CYS A 141 -4.54 -15.16 -16.36
C CYS A 141 -3.34 -16.09 -16.60
N LYS A 142 -2.48 -15.73 -17.54
CA LYS A 142 -1.15 -16.33 -17.67
C LYS A 142 -0.18 -15.56 -16.78
N LEU A 143 -0.17 -15.89 -15.48
CA LEU A 143 0.65 -15.17 -14.51
C LEU A 143 2.10 -15.66 -14.57
N CYS A 144 3.01 -14.77 -14.97
CA CYS A 144 4.46 -14.99 -14.93
C CYS A 144 5.17 -14.09 -13.89
N ILE A 145 4.42 -13.24 -13.16
CA ILE A 145 4.99 -12.22 -12.29
C ILE A 145 4.72 -12.55 -10.82
N ASP A 146 5.77 -12.63 -10.02
CA ASP A 146 5.67 -12.69 -8.55
C ASP A 146 5.40 -11.28 -8.00
N VAL A 147 4.11 -10.93 -7.94
CA VAL A 147 3.67 -9.64 -7.42
C VAL A 147 4.06 -9.43 -5.94
N SER A 148 4.19 -10.50 -5.16
CA SER A 148 4.56 -10.39 -3.75
C SER A 148 6.00 -9.89 -3.61
N LYS A 149 6.91 -10.35 -4.47
CA LYS A 149 8.30 -9.87 -4.54
C LYS A 149 8.36 -8.41 -4.99
N VAL A 150 7.57 -8.02 -5.99
CA VAL A 150 7.48 -6.61 -6.43
C VAL A 150 7.01 -5.71 -5.29
N LEU A 151 5.91 -6.07 -4.63
CA LEU A 151 5.32 -5.28 -3.55
C LEU A 151 6.17 -5.23 -2.27
N SER A 152 6.92 -6.29 -1.97
CA SER A 152 7.81 -6.31 -0.79
C SER A 152 8.92 -5.27 -0.89
N ASN A 153 9.33 -4.92 -2.10
CA ASN A 153 10.41 -3.96 -2.37
C ASN A 153 9.91 -2.56 -2.71
N ALA A 154 8.60 -2.37 -2.93
CA ALA A 154 8.05 -1.09 -3.34
C ALA A 154 7.93 -0.10 -2.16
N ASN A 155 8.63 1.02 -2.21
CA ASN A 155 8.52 2.11 -1.23
C ASN A 155 7.32 3.04 -1.49
N SER A 156 6.77 3.01 -2.70
CA SER A 156 5.61 3.81 -3.10
C SER A 156 4.79 3.06 -4.14
N VAL A 157 3.72 3.66 -4.65
CA VAL A 157 2.90 3.13 -5.74
C VAL A 157 3.63 3.08 -7.09
N TRP A 158 4.70 3.84 -7.24
CA TRP A 158 5.52 3.89 -8.44
C TRP A 158 6.49 2.71 -8.46
N PHE A 159 6.02 1.55 -8.88
CA PHE A 159 6.84 0.36 -9.06
C PHE A 159 6.48 -0.32 -10.39
N SER A 160 7.44 -1.07 -10.91
CA SER A 160 7.30 -1.80 -12.16
C SER A 160 7.98 -3.17 -12.03
N ASN A 161 8.02 -3.93 -13.09
CA ASN A 161 8.83 -5.14 -13.22
C ASN A 161 10.17 -4.87 -13.94
N ALA A 162 10.59 -3.61 -14.02
CA ALA A 162 11.91 -3.25 -14.52
C ALA A 162 13.04 -3.73 -13.57
N GLU A 163 14.26 -3.75 -14.07
CA GLU A 163 15.43 -4.08 -13.28
C GLU A 163 15.65 -3.09 -12.13
N PHE A 164 16.09 -3.62 -11.00
CA PHE A 164 16.40 -2.81 -9.84
C PHE A 164 17.75 -2.14 -10.00
N PHE A 165 17.84 -0.90 -9.54
CA PHE A 165 19.09 -0.16 -9.40
C PHE A 165 19.33 0.20 -7.93
N SER A 166 20.62 0.25 -7.55
CA SER A 166 21.04 0.66 -6.22
C SER A 166 21.04 2.18 -6.11
N VAL A 167 20.61 2.67 -4.96
CA VAL A 167 20.59 4.10 -4.62
C VAL A 167 21.27 4.29 -3.27
N LYS A 168 22.34 5.08 -3.22
CA LYS A 168 23.04 5.44 -1.98
C LYS A 168 22.66 6.86 -1.57
N LEU A 169 22.23 6.99 -0.35
CA LEU A 169 21.79 8.24 0.26
C LEU A 169 22.63 8.55 1.50
N LEU A 170 23.11 9.78 1.60
CA LEU A 170 23.64 10.34 2.84
C LEU A 170 22.48 11.02 3.59
N ILE A 171 22.20 10.54 4.77
CA ILE A 171 21.16 11.05 5.67
C ILE A 171 21.84 11.87 6.77
N ASN A 172 21.53 13.15 6.85
CA ASN A 172 22.08 14.04 7.87
C ASN A 172 21.72 13.59 9.29
N SER A 173 22.60 13.85 10.27
CA SER A 173 22.43 13.47 11.67
C SER A 173 21.13 13.98 12.30
N GLN A 174 20.61 15.13 11.87
CA GLN A 174 19.38 15.70 12.36
C GLN A 174 18.16 14.79 12.13
N ILE A 175 18.14 14.06 11.02
CA ILE A 175 17.01 13.19 10.61
C ILE A 175 17.36 11.70 10.62
N SER A 176 18.60 11.32 10.85
CA SER A 176 19.08 9.92 10.78
C SER A 176 18.26 8.97 11.67
N LYS A 177 17.83 9.42 12.85
CA LYS A 177 16.99 8.64 13.77
C LYS A 177 15.64 8.26 13.20
N TYR A 178 15.07 9.03 12.24
CA TYR A 178 13.80 8.69 11.60
C TYR A 178 13.97 7.48 10.70
N PHE A 179 15.06 7.41 9.94
CA PHE A 179 15.39 6.28 9.06
C PHE A 179 15.79 5.00 9.83
N ILE A 180 16.23 5.15 11.09
CA ILE A 180 16.46 4.01 11.99
C ILE A 180 15.13 3.49 12.55
N ARG A 181 14.20 4.39 12.95
CA ARG A 181 12.90 3.98 13.52
C ARG A 181 11.93 3.44 12.49
N LYS A 182 11.91 4.04 11.29
CA LYS A 182 11.04 3.66 10.18
C LYS A 182 11.90 3.49 8.91
N PRO A 183 12.60 2.36 8.79
CA PRO A 183 13.44 2.11 7.63
C PRO A 183 12.59 2.01 6.37
N LEU A 184 13.15 2.48 5.26
CA LEU A 184 12.61 2.24 3.93
C LEU A 184 12.65 0.75 3.60
N LYS A 185 11.76 0.28 2.72
CA LYS A 185 11.88 -1.08 2.21
C LYS A 185 13.21 -1.22 1.49
N THR A 186 13.82 -2.39 1.62
CA THR A 186 15.17 -2.68 1.09
C THR A 186 16.32 -1.89 1.71
N GLN A 187 16.07 -1.01 2.69
CA GLN A 187 17.11 -0.19 3.32
C GLN A 187 18.20 -1.06 3.98
N ARG A 188 19.44 -0.74 3.66
CA ARG A 188 20.63 -1.22 4.34
C ARG A 188 21.43 -0.03 4.85
N ILE A 189 21.89 -0.09 6.09
CA ILE A 189 22.84 0.91 6.62
C ILE A 189 24.23 0.44 6.19
N ILE A 190 24.89 1.23 5.35
CA ILE A 190 26.25 0.99 4.88
C ILE A 190 27.25 1.52 5.89
N GLU A 191 27.01 2.73 6.42
CA GLU A 191 27.89 3.38 7.37
C GLU A 191 27.12 4.22 8.37
N LYS A 192 27.62 4.23 9.62
CA LYS A 192 27.22 5.18 10.65
C LYS A 192 28.38 6.11 10.90
N CYS A 193 28.26 7.35 10.46
CA CYS A 193 29.31 8.34 10.56
C CYS A 193 29.48 8.85 11.99
N LYS A 194 30.66 9.38 12.32
CA LYS A 194 31.00 9.87 13.68
C LYS A 194 30.15 11.08 14.10
N ASP A 195 29.67 11.86 13.16
CA ASP A 195 28.77 13.02 13.37
C ASP A 195 27.30 12.62 13.55
N GLY A 196 26.99 11.31 13.52
CA GLY A 196 25.63 10.78 13.62
C GLY A 196 24.85 10.71 12.32
N SER A 197 25.46 11.09 11.19
CA SER A 197 24.86 10.86 9.87
C SER A 197 24.93 9.38 9.47
N LEU A 198 24.14 9.00 8.46
CA LEU A 198 24.08 7.63 7.95
C LEU A 198 24.28 7.61 6.45
N ILE A 199 25.04 6.64 5.97
CA ILE A 199 24.98 6.25 4.56
C ILE A 199 24.12 5.01 4.48
N ILE A 200 23.03 5.12 3.72
CA ILE A 200 22.11 3.99 3.47
C ILE A 200 22.10 3.64 1.98
N GLU A 201 21.83 2.37 1.71
CA GLU A 201 21.56 1.85 0.39
C GLU A 201 20.12 1.36 0.34
N ILE A 202 19.41 1.68 -0.73
CA ILE A 202 18.10 1.12 -1.06
C ILE A 202 18.09 0.63 -2.51
N TYR A 203 17.15 -0.24 -2.84
CA TYR A 203 16.93 -0.69 -4.21
C TYR A 203 15.58 -0.17 -4.70
N ALA A 204 15.56 0.35 -5.92
CA ALA A 204 14.38 0.85 -6.59
C ALA A 204 14.35 0.39 -8.05
N ASN A 205 13.19 0.29 -8.65
CA ASN A 205 13.02 0.01 -10.08
C ASN A 205 12.26 1.12 -10.82
N ASP A 206 12.01 2.22 -10.12
CA ASP A 206 11.51 3.47 -10.69
C ASP A 206 12.07 4.65 -9.88
N LYS A 207 12.46 5.73 -10.58
CA LYS A 207 12.98 6.95 -9.96
C LYS A 207 11.95 7.64 -9.04
N MET A 208 10.67 7.49 -9.31
CA MET A 208 9.58 8.02 -8.48
C MET A 208 9.41 7.27 -7.14
N GLN A 209 10.10 6.17 -6.92
CA GLN A 209 10.22 5.58 -5.58
C GLN A 209 11.24 6.31 -4.70
N VAL A 210 12.14 7.07 -5.28
CA VAL A 210 13.27 7.71 -4.60
C VAL A 210 13.11 9.22 -4.50
N LYS A 211 12.77 9.89 -5.62
CA LYS A 211 12.67 11.35 -5.69
C LYS A 211 11.78 11.97 -4.61
N PRO A 212 10.54 11.48 -4.37
CA PRO A 212 9.67 12.06 -3.34
C PRO A 212 10.30 12.00 -1.95
N ILE A 213 11.04 10.92 -1.63
CA ILE A 213 11.72 10.77 -0.35
C ILE A 213 12.80 11.83 -0.19
N ILE A 214 13.58 12.09 -1.25
CA ILE A 214 14.61 13.12 -1.22
C ILE A 214 14.00 14.50 -1.07
N TYR A 215 12.93 14.80 -1.82
CA TYR A 215 12.26 16.11 -1.78
C TYR A 215 11.59 16.38 -0.44
N GLU A 216 10.99 15.36 0.20
CA GLU A 216 10.37 15.47 1.52
C GLU A 216 11.36 15.92 2.60
N TYR A 217 12.63 15.49 2.49
CA TYR A 217 13.65 15.74 3.51
C TYR A 217 14.76 16.70 3.07
N LEU A 218 14.57 17.49 2.00
CA LEU A 218 15.54 18.53 1.64
C LEU A 218 15.72 19.53 2.79
N PRO A 219 16.93 20.00 3.08
CA PRO A 219 18.22 19.68 2.45
C PRO A 219 18.97 18.53 3.14
N HIS A 220 18.29 17.71 3.94
CA HIS A 220 18.91 16.75 4.87
C HIS A 220 19.23 15.39 4.26
N ILE A 221 18.83 15.15 3.01
CA ILE A 221 19.21 13.96 2.25
C ILE A 221 20.04 14.39 1.04
N THR A 222 21.20 13.75 0.88
CA THR A 222 22.02 13.89 -0.32
C THR A 222 22.08 12.57 -1.07
N LEU A 223 21.73 12.59 -2.35
CA LEU A 223 21.91 11.45 -3.24
C LEU A 223 23.39 11.32 -3.63
N LEU A 224 24.01 10.20 -3.25
CA LEU A 224 25.40 9.89 -3.59
C LEU A 224 25.49 9.12 -4.91
N GLU A 225 24.64 8.12 -5.09
CA GLU A 225 24.58 7.26 -6.28
C GLU A 225 23.12 6.90 -6.59
N PRO A 226 22.74 6.70 -7.85
CA PRO A 226 23.55 6.84 -9.05
C PRO A 226 23.61 8.30 -9.56
N LEU A 227 24.69 8.65 -10.26
CA LEU A 227 24.91 10.02 -10.77
C LEU A 227 23.83 10.49 -11.76
N TRP A 228 23.28 9.59 -12.59
CA TRP A 228 22.22 9.96 -13.51
C TRP A 228 20.98 10.48 -12.80
N LEU A 229 20.61 9.86 -11.66
CA LEU A 229 19.47 10.30 -10.85
C LEU A 229 19.78 11.62 -10.11
N ALA A 230 21.02 11.81 -9.65
CA ALA A 230 21.46 13.07 -9.05
C ALA A 230 21.37 14.24 -10.05
N ASN A 231 21.75 14.01 -11.29
CA ASN A 231 21.65 15.00 -12.36
C ASN A 231 20.16 15.31 -12.70
N ASP A 232 19.31 14.28 -12.74
CA ASP A 232 17.86 14.45 -12.98
C ASP A 232 17.21 15.30 -11.88
N ILE A 233 17.51 15.01 -10.60
CA ILE A 233 17.04 15.81 -9.46
C ILE A 233 17.57 17.24 -9.51
N LYS A 234 18.85 17.42 -9.83
CA LYS A 234 19.45 18.75 -9.96
C LYS A 234 18.74 19.61 -11.00
N GLN A 235 18.44 19.05 -12.16
CA GLN A 235 17.70 19.75 -13.23
C GLN A 235 16.28 20.15 -12.78
N GLU A 236 15.57 19.25 -12.10
CA GLU A 236 14.23 19.56 -11.58
C GLU A 236 14.27 20.69 -10.53
N LEU A 237 15.24 20.65 -9.61
CA LEU A 237 15.40 21.68 -8.59
C LEU A 237 15.82 23.03 -9.20
N GLN A 238 16.66 23.03 -10.22
CA GLN A 238 17.01 24.26 -10.95
C GLN A 238 15.77 24.86 -11.63
N SER A 239 15.00 24.04 -12.34
CA SER A 239 13.75 24.50 -12.96
C SER A 239 12.71 24.98 -11.94
N TYR A 240 12.70 24.42 -10.75
CA TYR A 240 11.86 24.90 -9.67
C TYR A 240 12.32 26.26 -9.14
N MET A 241 13.62 26.45 -8.93
CA MET A 241 14.18 27.73 -8.47
C MET A 241 13.92 28.87 -9.46
N GLU A 242 14.07 28.60 -10.76
CA GLU A 242 13.74 29.58 -11.81
C GLU A 242 12.29 30.06 -11.77
N LYS A 243 11.36 29.18 -11.40
CA LYS A 243 9.94 29.53 -11.24
C LYS A 243 9.64 30.35 -9.99
N LEU A 244 10.51 30.33 -8.99
CA LEU A 244 10.36 31.16 -7.78
C LEU A 244 10.89 32.57 -7.98
N GLU A 245 11.73 32.80 -8.99
CA GLU A 245 12.30 34.10 -9.32
C GLU A 245 11.42 34.91 -10.30
N THR A 246 10.35 34.28 -10.84
CA THR A 246 9.36 34.89 -11.74
C THR A 246 8.12 35.33 -10.99
#